data_51d9cd6bebda36245c33bece2558c804
#
_entry.id   51d9cd6bebda36245c33bece2558c804
#
_cell.length_a   1.000
_cell.length_b   1.000
_cell.length_c   1.000
_cell.angle_alpha   90.00
_cell.angle_beta   90.00
_cell.angle_gamma   90.00
#
_symmetry.space_group_name_H-M   'P 1'
#
loop_
_entity.id
_entity.type
_entity.pdbx_description
1 polymer ?
#
loop_
_entity_poly.entity_id
_entity_poly.type
_entity_poly.pdbx_seq_one_letter_code
_entity_poly.pdbx_strand_id
1 'polypeptide(L)'
;MDPMMLPYREYRPAVRPLLRCGPGAVVIGRTEVGDSVDLGRLAVLRGDGERISIGPRCWLGARATVHIADDEHGSVVGADVVVGRYALVHGCTLADHVVVGDAAVVMDRAEVGTGAVIAAGALVPPGKKLAGSWLYAGSPARPVRTLASGEVDRMAVAVRRSEPSPATATDDDPLPPLEDTAFRPPRASGPLHGSNGSSPVIPASAYVAPTAAVWGDVRLGESASVWFSTAMRAGRGRIVVGDRTNVQDNSFVDVAEIGASAEIGNDVTIGHNVRLEACRIGDRCLVGMGATVCTGVTIEDDALVGARAWVAPGTVVRAGWIWAGRPAKPFREVRPEEVEYFRQGKEVYEGYARDYQAGGCEE
;
A
#
# COMPACT_ATOMS: atom_id res chain seq x y z
N MET A 1 -3.40 -0.17 -22.24
CA MET A 1 -2.95 1.19 -21.87
C MET A 1 -1.50 1.08 -21.45
N ASP A 2 -0.66 2.06 -21.75
CA ASP A 2 0.70 2.05 -21.23
C ASP A 2 0.67 2.49 -19.76
N PRO A 3 1.51 1.92 -18.89
CA PRO A 3 1.60 2.36 -17.50
C PRO A 3 2.13 3.79 -17.47
N MET A 4 1.76 4.53 -16.42
CA MET A 4 2.46 5.76 -16.11
C MET A 4 3.88 5.39 -15.66
N MET A 5 4.90 5.76 -16.44
CA MET A 5 6.30 5.53 -16.11
C MET A 5 6.92 6.81 -15.59
N LEU A 6 7.33 6.81 -14.33
CA LEU A 6 7.90 7.99 -13.68
C LEU A 6 9.38 7.76 -13.34
N PRO A 7 10.25 8.70 -13.67
CA PRO A 7 11.61 8.69 -13.19
C PRO A 7 11.64 8.99 -11.68
N TYR A 8 12.70 8.56 -11.02
CA TYR A 8 13.07 9.04 -9.68
C TYR A 8 14.56 9.31 -9.66
N ARG A 9 14.97 10.56 -9.45
CA ARG A 9 16.33 11.03 -9.64
C ARG A 9 16.86 10.61 -11.03
N GLU A 10 18.04 10.00 -11.11
CA GLU A 10 18.63 9.46 -12.34
C GLU A 10 18.01 8.14 -12.83
N TYR A 11 17.20 7.47 -12.01
CA TYR A 11 16.64 6.16 -12.33
C TYR A 11 15.36 6.28 -13.15
N ARG A 12 15.28 5.47 -14.20
CA ARG A 12 14.09 5.32 -15.03
C ARG A 12 13.65 3.86 -15.07
N PRO A 13 12.34 3.59 -15.07
CA PRO A 13 11.85 2.22 -15.22
C PRO A 13 12.33 1.58 -16.51
N ALA A 14 12.74 0.31 -16.43
CA ALA A 14 13.09 -0.52 -17.57
C ALA A 14 12.06 -1.63 -17.72
N VAL A 15 11.22 -1.55 -18.75
CA VAL A 15 10.16 -2.52 -19.00
C VAL A 15 10.43 -3.27 -20.28
N ARG A 16 10.17 -4.58 -20.29
CA ARG A 16 10.29 -5.42 -21.50
C ARG A 16 9.01 -5.37 -22.33
N PRO A 17 9.06 -5.76 -23.62
CA PRO A 17 7.87 -5.91 -24.45
C PRO A 17 6.80 -6.76 -23.77
N LEU A 18 5.53 -6.57 -24.21
CA LEU A 18 4.37 -7.30 -23.72
C LEU A 18 3.99 -7.03 -22.24
N LEU A 19 4.42 -5.89 -21.68
CA LEU A 19 3.83 -5.38 -20.44
C LEU A 19 2.38 -4.94 -20.71
N ARG A 20 1.44 -5.47 -19.93
CA ARG A 20 0.03 -5.07 -19.99
C ARG A 20 -0.37 -4.41 -18.69
N CYS A 21 -1.04 -3.26 -18.77
CA CYS A 21 -1.38 -2.49 -17.59
C CYS A 21 -2.87 -2.11 -17.60
N GLY A 22 -3.48 -2.27 -16.43
CA GLY A 22 -4.78 -1.69 -16.13
C GLY A 22 -4.69 -0.17 -15.89
N PRO A 23 -5.83 0.53 -15.90
CA PRO A 23 -5.89 1.98 -15.69
C PRO A 23 -5.22 2.40 -14.39
N GLY A 24 -4.43 3.48 -14.44
CA GLY A 24 -3.75 4.05 -13.28
C GLY A 24 -2.60 3.21 -12.69
N ALA A 25 -2.18 2.13 -13.34
CA ALA A 25 -0.98 1.42 -12.93
C ALA A 25 0.26 2.30 -13.14
N VAL A 26 1.20 2.25 -12.21
CA VAL A 26 2.41 3.10 -12.24
C VAL A 26 3.67 2.28 -11.96
N VAL A 27 4.73 2.60 -12.70
CA VAL A 27 6.07 2.00 -12.55
C VAL A 27 7.07 3.13 -12.36
N ILE A 28 7.84 3.10 -11.29
CA ILE A 28 8.62 4.25 -10.83
C ILE A 28 10.08 3.86 -10.56
N GLY A 29 10.98 4.75 -10.95
CA GLY A 29 12.38 4.76 -10.53
C GLY A 29 13.17 3.53 -10.94
N ARG A 30 13.93 2.95 -10.02
CA ARG A 30 14.85 1.82 -10.26
C ARG A 30 14.10 0.48 -10.33
N THR A 31 13.13 0.40 -11.25
CA THR A 31 12.25 -0.75 -11.42
C THR A 31 12.49 -1.42 -12.77
N GLU A 32 12.77 -2.72 -12.76
CA GLU A 32 12.91 -3.54 -13.95
C GLU A 32 11.76 -4.55 -14.04
N VAL A 33 11.07 -4.60 -15.17
CA VAL A 33 9.92 -5.48 -15.41
C VAL A 33 10.21 -6.40 -16.60
N GLY A 34 10.12 -7.70 -16.36
CA GLY A 34 10.33 -8.75 -17.36
C GLY A 34 9.22 -8.84 -18.41
N ASP A 35 9.37 -9.82 -19.32
CA ASP A 35 8.41 -10.04 -20.40
C ASP A 35 7.07 -10.61 -19.90
N SER A 36 5.97 -10.24 -20.61
CA SER A 36 4.63 -10.80 -20.39
C SER A 36 4.14 -10.62 -18.96
N VAL A 37 4.38 -9.45 -18.37
CA VAL A 37 3.88 -9.07 -17.05
C VAL A 37 2.55 -8.36 -17.20
N ASP A 38 1.61 -8.70 -16.32
CA ASP A 38 0.31 -8.03 -16.18
C ASP A 38 0.27 -7.24 -14.89
N LEU A 39 0.01 -5.93 -14.99
CA LEU A 39 -0.26 -5.06 -13.86
C LEU A 39 -1.74 -4.71 -13.83
N GLY A 40 -2.42 -5.03 -12.74
CA GLY A 40 -3.80 -4.68 -12.51
C GLY A 40 -4.01 -3.17 -12.33
N ARG A 41 -5.26 -2.76 -12.30
CA ARG A 41 -5.66 -1.37 -12.10
C ARG A 41 -5.04 -0.79 -10.82
N LEU A 42 -4.47 0.44 -10.91
CA LEU A 42 -3.85 1.14 -9.78
C LEU A 42 -2.72 0.37 -9.08
N ALA A 43 -2.14 -0.64 -9.73
CA ALA A 43 -0.97 -1.32 -9.21
C ALA A 43 0.21 -0.36 -9.14
N VAL A 44 1.03 -0.46 -8.10
CA VAL A 44 2.18 0.42 -7.87
C VAL A 44 3.45 -0.41 -7.76
N LEU A 45 4.41 -0.15 -8.65
CA LEU A 45 5.80 -0.62 -8.54
C LEU A 45 6.68 0.59 -8.28
N ARG A 46 7.21 0.76 -7.06
CA ARG A 46 7.91 2.00 -6.67
C ARG A 46 9.30 1.72 -6.12
N GLY A 47 10.31 1.88 -6.99
CA GLY A 47 11.74 1.74 -6.69
C GLY A 47 12.44 3.09 -6.56
N ASP A 48 12.06 3.90 -5.58
CA ASP A 48 12.59 5.24 -5.33
C ASP A 48 13.78 5.27 -4.34
N GLY A 49 14.54 4.24 -4.30
CA GLY A 49 15.78 4.07 -3.57
C GLY A 49 16.47 2.83 -4.12
N GLU A 50 16.17 1.68 -3.55
CA GLU A 50 16.69 0.40 -4.00
C GLU A 50 15.93 -0.17 -5.22
N ARG A 51 16.48 -1.24 -5.81
CA ARG A 51 15.98 -1.85 -7.03
C ARG A 51 14.75 -2.73 -6.78
N ILE A 52 13.77 -2.62 -7.67
CA ILE A 52 12.73 -3.62 -7.85
C ILE A 52 13.01 -4.42 -9.11
N SER A 53 12.95 -5.76 -9.02
CA SER A 53 13.07 -6.66 -10.15
C SER A 53 11.86 -7.58 -10.22
N ILE A 54 11.11 -7.51 -11.31
CA ILE A 54 9.95 -8.38 -11.59
C ILE A 54 10.31 -9.33 -12.71
N GLY A 55 10.28 -10.63 -12.43
CA GLY A 55 10.52 -11.70 -13.40
C GLY A 55 9.44 -11.79 -14.48
N PRO A 56 9.67 -12.61 -15.53
CA PRO A 56 8.71 -12.74 -16.61
C PRO A 56 7.44 -13.50 -16.19
N ARG A 57 6.33 -13.27 -16.95
CA ARG A 57 5.03 -13.92 -16.82
C ARG A 57 4.37 -13.74 -15.44
N CYS A 58 4.73 -12.69 -14.73
CA CYS A 58 4.10 -12.32 -13.47
C CYS A 58 2.75 -11.66 -13.68
N TRP A 59 1.86 -11.82 -12.71
CA TRP A 59 0.58 -11.13 -12.65
C TRP A 59 0.42 -10.45 -11.29
N LEU A 60 0.22 -9.14 -11.31
CA LEU A 60 -0.01 -8.33 -10.14
C LEU A 60 -1.41 -7.73 -10.23
N GLY A 61 -2.28 -8.09 -9.30
CA GLY A 61 -3.69 -7.68 -9.27
C GLY A 61 -3.90 -6.20 -8.99
N ALA A 62 -5.16 -5.76 -9.07
CA ALA A 62 -5.52 -4.38 -8.80
C ALA A 62 -5.01 -3.92 -7.43
N ARG A 63 -4.43 -2.72 -7.39
CA ARG A 63 -3.86 -2.12 -6.19
C ARG A 63 -2.82 -2.99 -5.48
N ALA A 64 -2.21 -3.95 -6.17
CA ALA A 64 -1.02 -4.60 -5.66
C ALA A 64 0.12 -3.58 -5.58
N THR A 65 0.85 -3.60 -4.48
CA THR A 65 2.00 -2.71 -4.28
C THR A 65 3.27 -3.54 -4.17
N VAL A 66 4.29 -3.19 -4.94
CA VAL A 66 5.66 -3.66 -4.75
C VAL A 66 6.51 -2.45 -4.43
N HIS A 67 7.12 -2.46 -3.26
CA HIS A 67 7.95 -1.37 -2.79
C HIS A 67 9.27 -1.89 -2.20
N ILE A 68 10.17 -1.02 -1.90
CA ILE A 68 11.46 -1.29 -1.27
C ILE A 68 11.38 -1.06 0.24
N ALA A 69 12.35 -1.57 0.98
CA ALA A 69 12.54 -1.25 2.39
C ALA A 69 13.68 -0.25 2.53
N ASP A 70 13.33 1.02 2.50
CA ASP A 70 14.24 2.14 2.53
C ASP A 70 15.39 1.99 1.48
N ASP A 71 16.53 2.62 1.69
CA ASP A 71 17.69 2.49 0.79
C ASP A 71 18.51 1.20 1.05
N GLU A 72 17.98 0.22 1.80
CA GLU A 72 18.74 -0.96 2.21
C GLU A 72 18.35 -2.24 1.47
N HIS A 73 17.06 -2.42 1.13
CA HIS A 73 16.55 -3.68 0.59
C HIS A 73 15.54 -3.46 -0.53
N GLY A 74 15.93 -3.88 -1.73
CA GLY A 74 15.06 -3.97 -2.89
C GLY A 74 14.04 -5.11 -2.79
N SER A 75 13.13 -5.17 -3.74
CA SER A 75 12.18 -6.27 -3.91
C SER A 75 12.52 -7.09 -5.13
N VAL A 76 12.62 -8.41 -4.96
CA VAL A 76 12.87 -9.36 -6.04
C VAL A 76 11.69 -10.30 -6.18
N VAL A 77 11.08 -10.32 -7.33
CA VAL A 77 9.95 -11.19 -7.69
C VAL A 77 10.40 -12.09 -8.84
N GLY A 78 10.42 -13.40 -8.62
CA GLY A 78 10.82 -14.40 -9.61
C GLY A 78 9.87 -14.51 -10.80
N ALA A 79 10.04 -15.55 -11.61
CA ALA A 79 9.19 -15.81 -12.76
C ALA A 79 7.85 -16.45 -12.34
N ASP A 80 6.79 -16.24 -13.15
CA ASP A 80 5.48 -16.89 -12.97
C ASP A 80 4.81 -16.61 -11.61
N VAL A 81 5.17 -15.52 -10.95
CA VAL A 81 4.61 -15.11 -9.66
C VAL A 81 3.24 -14.46 -9.84
N VAL A 82 2.31 -14.80 -8.95
CA VAL A 82 0.98 -14.18 -8.87
C VAL A 82 0.87 -13.41 -7.57
N VAL A 83 0.64 -12.10 -7.65
CA VAL A 83 0.38 -11.22 -6.50
C VAL A 83 -1.06 -10.76 -6.57
N GLY A 84 -1.87 -11.13 -5.58
CA GLY A 84 -3.29 -10.82 -5.51
C GLY A 84 -3.58 -9.34 -5.34
N ARG A 85 -4.86 -9.00 -5.38
CA ARG A 85 -5.35 -7.62 -5.21
C ARG A 85 -5.02 -7.09 -3.82
N TYR A 86 -4.63 -5.81 -3.72
CA TYR A 86 -4.22 -5.19 -2.46
C TYR A 86 -3.10 -5.93 -1.71
N ALA A 87 -2.45 -6.89 -2.33
CA ALA A 87 -1.30 -7.51 -1.71
C ALA A 87 -0.11 -6.55 -1.74
N LEU A 88 0.70 -6.63 -0.70
CA LEU A 88 1.92 -5.84 -0.56
C LEU A 88 3.13 -6.77 -0.52
N VAL A 89 4.09 -6.49 -1.39
CA VAL A 89 5.42 -7.10 -1.45
C VAL A 89 6.42 -5.98 -1.14
N HIS A 90 7.04 -6.02 0.04
CA HIS A 90 7.84 -4.91 0.55
C HIS A 90 9.23 -5.38 0.95
N GLY A 91 10.26 -4.87 0.26
CA GLY A 91 11.68 -5.14 0.55
C GLY A 91 12.03 -6.61 0.72
N CYS A 92 11.48 -7.52 -0.10
CA CYS A 92 11.58 -8.96 0.12
C CYS A 92 11.85 -9.75 -1.17
N THR A 93 12.07 -11.05 -1.04
CA THR A 93 12.33 -11.95 -2.17
C THR A 93 11.22 -13.00 -2.29
N LEU A 94 10.56 -13.04 -3.43
CA LEU A 94 9.66 -14.10 -3.86
C LEU A 94 10.36 -14.93 -4.94
N ALA A 95 10.56 -16.21 -4.70
CA ALA A 95 11.10 -17.12 -5.73
C ALA A 95 10.04 -17.41 -6.82
N ASP A 96 10.42 -18.20 -7.83
CA ASP A 96 9.54 -18.53 -8.95
C ASP A 96 8.26 -19.25 -8.49
N HIS A 97 7.17 -19.07 -9.23
CA HIS A 97 5.86 -19.72 -9.02
C HIS A 97 5.23 -19.46 -7.66
N VAL A 98 5.61 -18.39 -6.94
CA VAL A 98 4.96 -18.01 -5.68
C VAL A 98 3.59 -17.40 -5.96
N VAL A 99 2.60 -17.74 -5.13
CA VAL A 99 1.28 -17.11 -5.12
C VAL A 99 1.10 -16.34 -3.82
N VAL A 100 0.90 -15.04 -3.91
CA VAL A 100 0.54 -14.16 -2.80
C VAL A 100 -0.95 -13.83 -2.95
N GLY A 101 -1.77 -14.27 -2.00
CA GLY A 101 -3.22 -14.07 -2.03
C GLY A 101 -3.64 -12.61 -1.80
N ASP A 102 -4.90 -12.32 -2.08
CA ASP A 102 -5.47 -10.97 -1.95
C ASP A 102 -5.20 -10.37 -0.56
N ALA A 103 -4.81 -9.11 -0.52
CA ALA A 103 -4.52 -8.34 0.67
C ALA A 103 -3.50 -9.02 1.63
N ALA A 104 -2.70 -9.97 1.18
CA ALA A 104 -1.59 -10.48 1.97
C ALA A 104 -0.44 -9.46 2.01
N VAL A 105 0.34 -9.48 3.07
CA VAL A 105 1.50 -8.60 3.24
C VAL A 105 2.75 -9.44 3.45
N VAL A 106 3.76 -9.27 2.60
CA VAL A 106 5.10 -9.87 2.75
C VAL A 106 6.08 -8.75 3.04
N MET A 107 6.66 -8.79 4.24
CA MET A 107 7.46 -7.67 4.78
C MET A 107 8.96 -7.87 4.53
N ASP A 108 9.69 -6.84 4.90
CA ASP A 108 11.11 -6.62 4.68
C ASP A 108 11.98 -7.84 4.97
N ARG A 109 12.91 -8.13 4.06
CA ARG A 109 13.87 -9.23 4.19
C ARG A 109 13.22 -10.62 4.30
N ALA A 110 11.91 -10.75 4.05
CA ALA A 110 11.29 -12.06 3.95
C ALA A 110 11.76 -12.78 2.67
N GLU A 111 11.98 -14.08 2.77
CA GLU A 111 12.34 -14.94 1.64
C GLU A 111 11.26 -16.02 1.49
N VAL A 112 10.59 -16.04 0.34
CA VAL A 112 9.52 -17.00 0.05
C VAL A 112 9.98 -17.97 -1.03
N GLY A 113 10.09 -19.25 -0.69
CA GLY A 113 10.60 -20.30 -1.56
C GLY A 113 9.66 -20.65 -2.72
N THR A 114 10.22 -21.26 -3.78
CA THR A 114 9.56 -21.61 -5.03
C THR A 114 8.25 -22.38 -4.81
N GLY A 115 7.19 -21.95 -5.47
CA GLY A 115 5.88 -22.62 -5.41
C GLY A 115 5.18 -22.53 -4.05
N ALA A 116 5.61 -21.64 -3.16
CA ALA A 116 4.87 -21.36 -1.93
C ALA A 116 3.60 -20.57 -2.21
N VAL A 117 2.57 -20.78 -1.39
CA VAL A 117 1.33 -20.02 -1.44
C VAL A 117 1.12 -19.30 -0.11
N ILE A 118 1.00 -18.01 -0.16
CA ILE A 118 0.63 -17.13 0.96
C ILE A 118 -0.87 -16.86 0.84
N ALA A 119 -1.65 -17.35 1.80
CA ALA A 119 -3.10 -17.20 1.78
C ALA A 119 -3.54 -15.73 1.82
N ALA A 120 -4.74 -15.46 1.31
CA ALA A 120 -5.33 -14.13 1.36
C ALA A 120 -5.33 -13.57 2.80
N GLY A 121 -4.98 -12.31 2.94
CA GLY A 121 -4.91 -11.61 4.22
C GLY A 121 -3.81 -12.09 5.18
N ALA A 122 -2.93 -12.97 4.77
CA ALA A 122 -1.82 -13.42 5.62
C ALA A 122 -0.75 -12.32 5.78
N LEU A 123 -0.03 -12.34 6.90
CA LEU A 123 1.10 -11.48 7.16
C LEU A 123 2.37 -12.31 7.30
N VAL A 124 3.33 -12.14 6.39
CA VAL A 124 4.68 -12.68 6.52
C VAL A 124 5.55 -11.62 7.20
N PRO A 125 6.00 -11.87 8.44
CA PRO A 125 6.79 -10.89 9.19
C PRO A 125 8.18 -10.65 8.59
N PRO A 126 8.85 -9.54 8.97
CA PRO A 126 10.20 -9.23 8.51
C PRO A 126 11.20 -10.37 8.75
N GLY A 127 12.11 -10.55 7.80
CA GLY A 127 13.21 -11.55 7.88
C GLY A 127 12.75 -13.00 7.88
N LYS A 128 11.48 -13.31 7.64
CA LYS A 128 10.96 -14.66 7.69
C LYS A 128 11.33 -15.44 6.44
N LYS A 129 11.94 -16.65 6.63
CA LYS A 129 12.23 -17.59 5.54
C LYS A 129 11.14 -18.65 5.49
N LEU A 130 10.46 -18.74 4.34
CA LEU A 130 9.38 -19.68 4.08
C LEU A 130 9.82 -20.71 3.04
N ALA A 131 9.69 -21.99 3.36
CA ALA A 131 10.02 -23.08 2.45
C ALA A 131 9.07 -23.08 1.22
N GLY A 132 9.58 -23.52 0.08
CA GLY A 132 8.78 -23.70 -1.13
C GLY A 132 7.76 -24.84 -1.00
N SER A 133 6.76 -24.83 -1.90
CA SER A 133 5.70 -25.87 -1.99
C SER A 133 4.88 -26.05 -0.72
N TRP A 134 4.69 -25.00 0.06
CA TRP A 134 3.83 -24.96 1.24
C TRP A 134 2.74 -23.89 1.13
N LEU A 135 1.60 -24.17 1.76
CA LEU A 135 0.56 -23.18 2.05
C LEU A 135 0.85 -22.54 3.43
N TYR A 136 0.90 -21.21 3.44
CA TYR A 136 1.04 -20.40 4.66
C TYR A 136 -0.19 -19.54 4.87
N ALA A 137 -0.68 -19.42 6.09
CA ALA A 137 -1.84 -18.60 6.43
C ALA A 137 -1.70 -17.97 7.82
N GLY A 138 -2.50 -16.93 8.09
CA GLY A 138 -2.60 -16.24 9.37
C GLY A 138 -1.78 -14.96 9.46
N SER A 139 -1.90 -14.28 10.58
CA SER A 139 -1.18 -13.05 10.93
C SER A 139 -0.64 -13.17 12.36
N PRO A 140 0.63 -13.58 12.53
CA PRO A 140 1.65 -13.90 11.53
C PRO A 140 1.40 -15.22 10.77
N ALA A 141 1.87 -15.30 9.53
CA ALA A 141 1.75 -16.47 8.67
C ALA A 141 2.48 -17.69 9.28
N ARG A 142 1.80 -18.83 9.26
CA ARG A 142 2.31 -20.13 9.73
C ARG A 142 2.13 -21.18 8.64
N PRO A 143 2.98 -22.22 8.59
CA PRO A 143 2.79 -23.33 7.68
C PRO A 143 1.49 -24.07 8.01
N VAL A 144 0.68 -24.34 7.00
CA VAL A 144 -0.59 -25.07 7.11
C VAL A 144 -0.39 -26.51 6.63
N ARG A 145 0.11 -26.68 5.41
CA ARG A 145 0.38 -27.98 4.79
C ARG A 145 1.27 -27.84 3.56
N THR A 146 1.82 -28.94 3.11
CA THR A 146 2.46 -29.04 1.79
C THR A 146 1.42 -28.97 0.67
N LEU A 147 1.86 -28.56 -0.50
CA LEU A 147 1.05 -28.47 -1.70
C LEU A 147 1.29 -29.67 -2.63
N ALA A 148 0.22 -30.21 -3.16
CA ALA A 148 0.29 -31.28 -4.17
C ALA A 148 0.70 -30.73 -5.55
N SER A 149 1.15 -31.61 -6.45
CA SER A 149 1.49 -31.25 -7.82
C SER A 149 0.32 -30.54 -8.52
N GLY A 150 0.60 -29.42 -9.21
CA GLY A 150 -0.36 -28.58 -9.93
C GLY A 150 -1.34 -27.81 -9.03
N GLU A 151 -1.18 -27.86 -7.70
CA GLU A 151 -2.07 -27.15 -6.79
C GLU A 151 -1.76 -25.64 -6.79
N VAL A 152 -0.49 -25.28 -6.87
CA VAL A 152 -0.05 -23.89 -7.01
C VAL A 152 -0.68 -23.22 -8.23
N ASP A 153 -0.68 -23.90 -9.38
CA ASP A 153 -1.27 -23.39 -10.62
C ASP A 153 -2.78 -23.17 -10.49
N ARG A 154 -3.48 -24.10 -9.83
CA ARG A 154 -4.92 -23.92 -9.58
C ARG A 154 -5.20 -22.72 -8.67
N MET A 155 -4.37 -22.50 -7.66
CA MET A 155 -4.49 -21.33 -6.78
C MET A 155 -4.14 -20.03 -7.50
N ALA A 156 -3.10 -20.04 -8.33
CA ALA A 156 -2.75 -18.92 -9.21
C ALA A 156 -3.91 -18.52 -10.14
N VAL A 157 -4.54 -19.53 -10.78
CA VAL A 157 -5.73 -19.31 -11.63
C VAL A 157 -6.90 -18.75 -10.80
N ALA A 158 -7.14 -19.24 -9.60
CA ALA A 158 -8.21 -18.74 -8.74
C ALA A 158 -8.03 -17.27 -8.37
N VAL A 159 -6.81 -16.86 -8.02
CA VAL A 159 -6.49 -15.46 -7.73
C VAL A 159 -6.70 -14.57 -8.96
N ARG A 160 -6.23 -14.99 -10.14
CA ARG A 160 -6.37 -14.21 -11.39
C ARG A 160 -7.83 -14.06 -11.85
N ARG A 161 -8.68 -15.08 -11.63
CA ARG A 161 -10.09 -15.08 -12.09
C ARG A 161 -10.98 -14.05 -11.39
N SER A 162 -10.55 -13.50 -10.30
CA SER A 162 -11.31 -12.53 -9.53
C SER A 162 -11.27 -11.11 -10.14
N GLU A 163 -10.54 -10.90 -11.22
CA GLU A 163 -10.32 -9.59 -11.83
C GLU A 163 -10.36 -9.67 -13.36
N PRO A 164 -10.91 -8.66 -14.08
CA PRO A 164 -10.80 -8.55 -15.52
C PRO A 164 -9.33 -8.49 -15.96
N SER A 165 -9.05 -8.94 -17.19
CA SER A 165 -7.69 -8.82 -17.73
C SER A 165 -7.27 -7.35 -17.77
N PRO A 166 -6.05 -7.00 -17.36
CA PRO A 166 -5.55 -5.63 -17.45
C PRO A 166 -5.69 -5.02 -18.85
N ALA A 167 -5.57 -5.85 -19.89
CA ALA A 167 -5.71 -5.39 -21.28
C ALA A 167 -7.15 -4.99 -21.66
N THR A 168 -8.16 -5.47 -20.93
CA THR A 168 -9.58 -5.17 -21.15
C THR A 168 -10.19 -4.28 -20.07
N ALA A 169 -9.45 -4.02 -18.99
CA ALA A 169 -9.91 -3.15 -17.93
C ALA A 169 -10.10 -1.71 -18.44
N THR A 170 -11.18 -1.08 -18.02
CA THR A 170 -11.50 0.32 -18.33
C THR A 170 -11.63 1.11 -17.04
N ASP A 171 -11.66 2.44 -17.14
CA ASP A 171 -11.90 3.30 -15.97
C ASP A 171 -13.29 3.08 -15.33
N ASP A 172 -14.21 2.45 -16.09
CA ASP A 172 -15.57 2.14 -15.64
C ASP A 172 -15.70 0.75 -15.03
N ASP A 173 -14.66 -0.11 -15.10
CA ASP A 173 -14.71 -1.43 -14.50
C ASP A 173 -14.90 -1.34 -12.98
N PRO A 174 -15.78 -2.17 -12.41
CA PRO A 174 -16.00 -2.16 -10.97
C PRO A 174 -14.71 -2.55 -10.24
N LEU A 175 -14.41 -1.82 -9.18
CA LEU A 175 -13.37 -2.24 -8.26
C LEU A 175 -13.79 -3.54 -7.58
N PRO A 176 -12.82 -4.39 -7.21
CA PRO A 176 -13.14 -5.64 -6.51
C PRO A 176 -13.94 -5.43 -5.21
N PRO A 177 -14.71 -6.43 -4.76
CA PRO A 177 -15.69 -6.27 -3.66
C PRO A 177 -15.13 -5.87 -2.28
N LEU A 178 -13.82 -5.90 -2.09
CA LEU A 178 -13.16 -5.42 -0.86
C LEU A 178 -13.12 -3.90 -0.76
N GLU A 179 -13.69 -3.21 -1.73
CA GLU A 179 -13.60 -1.80 -1.93
C GLU A 179 -14.93 -1.15 -2.02
N ASP A 180 -14.93 0.08 -1.63
CA ASP A 180 -16.06 0.95 -1.92
C ASP A 180 -16.17 1.15 -3.44
N THR A 181 -17.17 0.52 -4.03
CA THR A 181 -17.48 0.60 -5.46
C THR A 181 -17.78 2.03 -5.95
N ALA A 182 -17.97 2.98 -5.02
CA ALA A 182 -18.21 4.38 -5.35
C ALA A 182 -16.92 5.14 -5.71
N PHE A 183 -15.74 4.55 -5.46
CA PHE A 183 -14.47 5.20 -5.77
C PHE A 183 -14.04 4.92 -7.21
N ARG A 184 -14.20 5.90 -8.06
CA ARG A 184 -13.60 5.95 -9.40
C ARG A 184 -12.49 6.98 -9.40
N PRO A 185 -11.24 6.61 -9.79
CA PRO A 185 -10.22 7.62 -9.98
C PRO A 185 -10.69 8.62 -11.02
N PRO A 186 -10.43 9.90 -10.82
CA PRO A 186 -10.87 10.92 -11.75
C PRO A 186 -10.22 10.76 -13.13
N ARG A 187 -10.98 11.09 -14.15
CA ARG A 187 -10.47 11.21 -15.51
C ARG A 187 -9.65 12.50 -15.62
N ALA A 188 -8.38 12.41 -15.97
CA ALA A 188 -7.52 13.48 -16.54
C ALA A 188 -7.47 14.86 -15.86
N SER A 189 -8.00 15.08 -14.66
CA SER A 189 -8.07 16.41 -14.02
C SER A 189 -7.09 16.62 -12.85
N GLY A 190 -6.11 15.73 -12.70
CA GLY A 190 -5.17 15.78 -11.59
C GLY A 190 -5.71 15.17 -10.27
N PRO A 191 -4.94 15.17 -9.18
CA PRO A 191 -5.26 14.46 -7.95
C PRO A 191 -6.30 15.14 -7.04
N LEU A 192 -6.66 16.41 -7.28
CA LEU A 192 -7.48 17.21 -6.36
C LEU A 192 -8.88 17.48 -6.93
N HIS A 193 -9.92 17.19 -6.16
CA HIS A 193 -11.30 17.28 -6.59
C HIS A 193 -12.20 17.95 -5.56
N GLY A 194 -12.99 18.93 -6.00
CA GLY A 194 -14.07 19.50 -5.20
C GLY A 194 -15.24 18.49 -5.05
N SER A 195 -15.88 18.51 -3.89
CA SER A 195 -17.09 17.75 -3.60
C SER A 195 -17.95 18.47 -2.57
N ASN A 196 -19.27 18.49 -2.76
CA ASN A 196 -20.23 19.09 -1.82
C ASN A 196 -19.92 20.56 -1.43
N GLY A 197 -19.41 21.37 -2.39
CA GLY A 197 -19.06 22.77 -2.16
C GLY A 197 -17.73 22.99 -1.43
N SER A 198 -16.99 21.96 -1.13
CA SER A 198 -15.65 22.01 -0.53
C SER A 198 -14.59 21.51 -1.50
N SER A 199 -13.39 22.05 -1.37
CA SER A 199 -12.22 21.63 -2.16
C SER A 199 -11.04 21.36 -1.22
N PRO A 200 -10.12 20.46 -1.60
CA PRO A 200 -8.92 20.21 -0.83
C PRO A 200 -8.07 21.48 -0.62
N VAL A 201 -7.52 21.63 0.57
CA VAL A 201 -6.58 22.69 0.93
C VAL A 201 -5.21 22.05 1.17
N ILE A 202 -4.28 22.31 0.26
CA ILE A 202 -2.97 21.68 0.20
C ILE A 202 -1.90 22.79 0.23
N PRO A 203 -1.04 22.87 1.25
CA PRO A 203 0.06 23.83 1.27
C PRO A 203 1.12 23.47 0.21
N ALA A 204 1.87 24.48 -0.24
CA ALA A 204 2.88 24.31 -1.28
C ALA A 204 4.01 23.32 -0.88
N SER A 205 4.26 23.16 0.41
CA SER A 205 5.25 22.21 0.93
C SER A 205 4.75 20.76 0.99
N ALA A 206 3.45 20.53 0.84
CA ALA A 206 2.90 19.18 0.86
C ALA A 206 2.95 18.52 -0.52
N TYR A 207 3.19 17.22 -0.56
CA TYR A 207 3.24 16.42 -1.78
C TYR A 207 1.98 15.59 -1.97
N VAL A 208 1.41 15.62 -3.17
CA VAL A 208 0.33 14.71 -3.57
C VAL A 208 0.72 14.05 -4.89
N ALA A 209 0.88 12.72 -4.85
CA ALA A 209 1.31 11.95 -6.01
C ALA A 209 0.31 12.07 -7.18
N PRO A 210 0.76 12.03 -8.45
CA PRO A 210 -0.09 12.22 -9.63
C PRO A 210 -1.26 11.21 -9.74
N THR A 211 -1.10 10.01 -9.22
CA THR A 211 -2.14 8.97 -9.22
C THR A 211 -2.94 8.89 -7.91
N ALA A 212 -2.63 9.74 -6.94
CA ALA A 212 -3.46 9.89 -5.76
C ALA A 212 -4.80 10.56 -6.13
N ALA A 213 -5.76 10.48 -5.21
CA ALA A 213 -7.05 11.10 -5.44
C ALA A 213 -7.64 11.65 -4.14
N VAL A 214 -7.85 12.96 -4.09
CA VAL A 214 -8.23 13.69 -2.89
C VAL A 214 -9.52 14.46 -3.15
N TRP A 215 -10.61 14.15 -2.43
CA TRP A 215 -11.92 14.75 -2.65
C TRP A 215 -12.52 15.43 -1.42
N GLY A 216 -13.10 16.60 -1.64
CA GLY A 216 -13.94 17.32 -0.69
C GLY A 216 -13.15 18.11 0.36
N ASP A 217 -13.65 18.22 1.59
CA ASP A 217 -13.00 18.96 2.69
C ASP A 217 -11.83 18.16 3.27
N VAL A 218 -10.72 18.13 2.52
CA VAL A 218 -9.46 17.53 2.93
C VAL A 218 -8.44 18.63 3.15
N ARG A 219 -7.76 18.62 4.29
CA ARG A 219 -6.71 19.59 4.64
C ARG A 219 -5.44 18.86 4.97
N LEU A 220 -4.36 19.19 4.29
CA LEU A 220 -3.02 18.70 4.60
C LEU A 220 -2.23 19.77 5.35
N GLY A 221 -1.40 19.34 6.28
CA GLY A 221 -0.42 20.17 6.98
C GLY A 221 0.84 20.39 6.15
N GLU A 222 1.75 21.20 6.67
CA GLU A 222 3.04 21.49 6.04
C GLU A 222 3.89 20.22 5.94
N SER A 223 4.52 20.03 4.78
CA SER A 223 5.35 18.85 4.47
C SER A 223 4.63 17.50 4.62
N ALA A 224 3.30 17.49 4.64
CA ALA A 224 2.53 16.25 4.57
C ALA A 224 2.64 15.63 3.17
N SER A 225 2.49 14.29 3.06
CA SER A 225 2.57 13.62 1.76
C SER A 225 1.50 12.55 1.57
N VAL A 226 0.91 12.52 0.37
CA VAL A 226 -0.10 11.53 -0.06
C VAL A 226 0.44 10.81 -1.29
N TRP A 227 0.60 9.51 -1.20
CA TRP A 227 1.38 8.72 -2.14
C TRP A 227 0.52 8.06 -3.23
N PHE A 228 1.18 7.31 -4.12
CA PHE A 228 0.58 6.80 -5.36
C PHE A 228 -0.63 5.91 -5.11
N SER A 229 -1.66 6.11 -5.91
CA SER A 229 -2.95 5.39 -5.85
C SER A 229 -3.66 5.48 -4.49
N THR A 230 -3.21 6.35 -3.60
CA THR A 230 -3.88 6.65 -2.32
C THR A 230 -5.14 7.47 -2.57
N ALA A 231 -6.19 7.17 -1.82
CA ALA A 231 -7.47 7.82 -1.96
C ALA A 231 -7.93 8.42 -0.64
N MET A 232 -8.29 9.70 -0.65
CA MET A 232 -8.84 10.42 0.49
C MET A 232 -10.21 11.01 0.10
N ARG A 233 -11.29 10.47 0.67
CA ARG A 233 -12.64 10.90 0.35
C ARG A 233 -13.33 11.48 1.58
N ALA A 234 -13.47 12.79 1.63
CA ALA A 234 -14.14 13.47 2.74
C ALA A 234 -15.69 13.35 2.68
N GLY A 235 -16.25 12.93 1.55
CA GLY A 235 -17.70 12.77 1.40
C GLY A 235 -18.47 14.02 1.86
N ARG A 236 -19.25 13.90 2.93
CA ARG A 236 -19.93 15.01 3.62
C ARG A 236 -19.32 15.33 4.99
N GLY A 237 -18.20 14.70 5.33
CA GLY A 237 -17.40 14.94 6.52
C GLY A 237 -16.14 15.72 6.20
N ARG A 238 -15.09 15.51 7.00
CA ARG A 238 -13.79 16.18 6.88
C ARG A 238 -12.64 15.22 7.10
N ILE A 239 -11.53 15.44 6.38
CA ILE A 239 -10.25 14.79 6.64
C ILE A 239 -9.21 15.86 6.93
N VAL A 240 -8.49 15.72 8.04
CA VAL A 240 -7.38 16.60 8.42
C VAL A 240 -6.15 15.75 8.63
N VAL A 241 -5.05 16.12 7.99
CA VAL A 241 -3.74 15.47 8.12
C VAL A 241 -2.76 16.51 8.61
N GLY A 242 -2.09 16.22 9.71
CA GLY A 242 -1.13 17.12 10.34
C GLY A 242 0.19 17.23 9.58
N ASP A 243 1.07 18.07 10.11
CA ASP A 243 2.37 18.37 9.53
C ASP A 243 3.27 17.13 9.48
N ARG A 244 4.10 17.03 8.41
CA ARG A 244 5.11 15.96 8.21
C ARG A 244 4.53 14.53 8.28
N THR A 245 3.24 14.40 8.09
CA THR A 245 2.52 13.12 8.10
C THR A 245 2.49 12.55 6.69
N ASN A 246 2.81 11.26 6.54
CA ASN A 246 2.76 10.56 5.26
C ASN A 246 1.62 9.53 5.22
N VAL A 247 0.88 9.51 4.10
CA VAL A 247 -0.16 8.51 3.79
C VAL A 247 0.29 7.75 2.56
N GLN A 248 0.80 6.53 2.78
CA GLN A 248 1.53 5.75 1.77
C GLN A 248 0.62 5.10 0.73
N ASP A 249 1.27 4.52 -0.31
CA ASP A 249 0.62 4.01 -1.52
C ASP A 249 -0.57 3.10 -1.24
N ASN A 250 -1.57 3.20 -2.11
CA ASN A 250 -2.79 2.40 -2.07
C ASN A 250 -3.57 2.46 -0.75
N SER A 251 -3.29 3.44 0.11
CA SER A 251 -4.08 3.66 1.33
C SER A 251 -5.40 4.35 1.02
N PHE A 252 -6.39 4.14 1.88
CA PHE A 252 -7.73 4.66 1.71
C PHE A 252 -8.23 5.32 2.99
N VAL A 253 -8.55 6.62 2.93
CA VAL A 253 -9.16 7.38 4.02
C VAL A 253 -10.56 7.79 3.60
N ASP A 254 -11.58 7.27 4.27
CA ASP A 254 -12.97 7.48 3.88
C ASP A 254 -13.83 8.01 5.03
N VAL A 255 -14.45 9.16 4.80
CA VAL A 255 -15.37 9.81 5.75
C VAL A 255 -16.67 10.15 5.02
N ALA A 256 -17.61 9.20 5.00
CA ALA A 256 -18.86 9.34 4.22
C ALA A 256 -19.93 10.16 4.94
N GLU A 257 -19.97 10.15 6.27
CA GLU A 257 -21.09 10.67 7.07
C GLU A 257 -20.98 12.17 7.35
N ILE A 258 -22.15 12.83 7.48
CA ILE A 258 -22.22 14.26 7.84
C ILE A 258 -21.67 14.47 9.25
N GLY A 259 -20.76 15.43 9.40
CA GLY A 259 -20.16 15.82 10.69
C GLY A 259 -19.15 14.81 11.24
N ALA A 260 -18.88 13.71 10.54
CA ALA A 260 -17.79 12.82 10.89
C ALA A 260 -16.44 13.40 10.43
N SER A 261 -15.36 13.00 11.08
CA SER A 261 -14.00 13.40 10.69
C SER A 261 -13.00 12.26 10.82
N ALA A 262 -11.99 12.29 9.95
CA ALA A 262 -10.72 11.61 10.18
C ALA A 262 -9.67 12.68 10.51
N GLU A 263 -9.18 12.65 11.74
CA GLU A 263 -8.18 13.60 12.24
C GLU A 263 -6.87 12.85 12.49
N ILE A 264 -5.86 13.14 11.69
CA ILE A 264 -4.55 12.53 11.77
C ILE A 264 -3.57 13.60 12.22
N GLY A 265 -2.85 13.34 13.30
CA GLY A 265 -1.91 14.27 13.93
C GLY A 265 -0.65 14.51 13.11
N ASN A 266 0.33 15.14 13.76
CA ASN A 266 1.63 15.47 13.18
C ASN A 266 2.60 14.29 13.30
N ASP A 267 3.58 14.23 12.38
CA ASP A 267 4.65 13.22 12.42
C ASP A 267 4.12 11.76 12.39
N VAL A 268 2.98 11.53 11.75
CA VAL A 268 2.34 10.21 11.66
C VAL A 268 2.75 9.50 10.37
N THR A 269 3.02 8.20 10.46
CA THR A 269 3.17 7.32 9.30
C THR A 269 1.95 6.43 9.15
N ILE A 270 1.21 6.60 8.04
CA ILE A 270 0.17 5.67 7.59
C ILE A 270 0.77 4.80 6.51
N GLY A 271 1.04 3.54 6.82
CA GLY A 271 1.70 2.57 5.93
C GLY A 271 0.89 2.26 4.67
N HIS A 272 1.52 1.53 3.74
CA HIS A 272 0.88 1.12 2.49
C HIS A 272 -0.39 0.29 2.73
N ASN A 273 -1.37 0.44 1.85
CA ASN A 273 -2.60 -0.35 1.82
C ASN A 273 -3.41 -0.26 3.13
N VAL A 274 -3.26 0.81 3.90
CA VAL A 274 -4.03 1.06 5.13
C VAL A 274 -5.42 1.57 4.78
N ARG A 275 -6.43 1.12 5.53
CA ARG A 275 -7.78 1.68 5.49
C ARG A 275 -8.08 2.43 6.78
N LEU A 276 -8.42 3.70 6.65
CA LEU A 276 -8.92 4.54 7.75
C LEU A 276 -10.36 4.95 7.46
N GLU A 277 -11.19 4.84 8.47
CA GLU A 277 -12.54 5.42 8.50
C GLU A 277 -12.52 6.69 9.36
N ALA A 278 -13.69 7.22 9.71
CA ALA A 278 -13.79 8.35 10.63
C ALA A 278 -13.16 8.01 11.99
N CYS A 279 -11.94 8.50 12.24
CA CYS A 279 -11.14 8.16 13.40
C CYS A 279 -10.25 9.34 13.83
N ARG A 280 -9.67 9.25 15.02
CA ARG A 280 -8.66 10.18 15.50
C ARG A 280 -7.35 9.46 15.73
N ILE A 281 -6.26 10.01 15.20
CA ILE A 281 -4.89 9.53 15.39
C ILE A 281 -4.07 10.69 15.93
N GLY A 282 -3.44 10.48 17.08
CA GLY A 282 -2.56 11.44 17.72
C GLY A 282 -1.24 11.65 17.00
N ASP A 283 -0.34 12.39 17.60
CA ASP A 283 0.96 12.70 17.03
C ASP A 283 1.95 11.52 17.16
N ARG A 284 2.92 11.45 16.25
CA ARG A 284 4.04 10.47 16.26
C ARG A 284 3.59 9.01 16.28
N CYS A 285 2.43 8.75 15.71
CA CYS A 285 1.88 7.39 15.59
C CYS A 285 2.36 6.69 14.33
N LEU A 286 2.36 5.35 14.37
CA LEU A 286 2.52 4.52 13.19
C LEU A 286 1.34 3.58 13.01
N VAL A 287 0.69 3.64 11.84
CA VAL A 287 -0.32 2.65 11.43
C VAL A 287 0.31 1.73 10.38
N GLY A 288 0.56 0.49 10.79
CA GLY A 288 1.30 -0.48 9.99
C GLY A 288 0.57 -0.91 8.72
N MET A 289 1.35 -1.33 7.74
CA MET A 289 0.95 -1.74 6.40
C MET A 289 -0.26 -2.69 6.40
N GLY A 290 -1.27 -2.38 5.58
CA GLY A 290 -2.48 -3.18 5.43
C GLY A 290 -3.41 -3.21 6.66
N ALA A 291 -3.18 -2.36 7.65
CA ALA A 291 -4.08 -2.24 8.81
C ALA A 291 -5.41 -1.60 8.43
N THR A 292 -6.43 -1.88 9.24
CA THR A 292 -7.74 -1.23 9.15
C THR A 292 -8.07 -0.58 10.48
N VAL A 293 -8.38 0.70 10.45
CA VAL A 293 -8.81 1.49 11.61
C VAL A 293 -10.25 1.93 11.37
N CYS A 294 -11.16 1.35 12.13
CA CYS A 294 -12.59 1.55 11.94
C CYS A 294 -13.10 2.86 12.56
N THR A 295 -14.34 3.19 12.25
CA THR A 295 -15.04 4.38 12.74
C THR A 295 -15.02 4.51 14.26
N GLY A 296 -14.78 5.72 14.75
CA GLY A 296 -14.79 6.07 16.18
C GLY A 296 -13.57 5.59 16.97
N VAL A 297 -12.55 5.05 16.27
CA VAL A 297 -11.29 4.68 16.92
C VAL A 297 -10.51 5.94 17.31
N THR A 298 -9.90 5.91 18.49
CA THR A 298 -8.89 6.89 18.91
C THR A 298 -7.56 6.18 19.09
N ILE A 299 -6.53 6.64 18.40
CA ILE A 299 -5.14 6.25 18.61
C ILE A 299 -4.45 7.41 19.29
N GLU A 300 -3.99 7.20 20.53
CA GLU A 300 -3.30 8.24 21.31
C GLU A 300 -1.86 8.40 20.83
N ASP A 301 -1.19 9.46 21.24
CA ASP A 301 0.18 9.83 20.84
C ASP A 301 1.18 8.68 21.04
N ASP A 302 2.21 8.63 20.19
CA ASP A 302 3.32 7.68 20.29
C ASP A 302 2.89 6.19 20.22
N ALA A 303 1.67 5.91 19.77
CA ALA A 303 1.14 4.54 19.66
C ALA A 303 1.43 3.91 18.30
N LEU A 304 1.49 2.57 18.27
CA LEU A 304 1.68 1.80 17.07
C LEU A 304 0.53 0.81 16.86
N VAL A 305 -0.04 0.81 15.67
CA VAL A 305 -0.93 -0.24 15.17
C VAL A 305 -0.12 -1.16 14.24
N GLY A 306 -0.02 -2.44 14.60
CA GLY A 306 0.79 -3.41 13.86
C GLY A 306 0.26 -3.67 12.44
N ALA A 307 1.14 -4.12 11.55
CA ALA A 307 0.77 -4.48 10.18
C ALA A 307 -0.40 -5.47 10.16
N ARG A 308 -1.35 -5.29 9.22
CA ARG A 308 -2.56 -6.12 9.08
C ARG A 308 -3.49 -6.12 10.30
N ALA A 309 -3.27 -5.30 11.30
CA ALA A 309 -4.19 -5.20 12.43
C ALA A 309 -5.57 -4.70 11.99
N TRP A 310 -6.61 -5.16 12.67
CA TRP A 310 -7.97 -4.64 12.54
C TRP A 310 -8.41 -4.04 13.86
N VAL A 311 -8.46 -2.71 13.92
CA VAL A 311 -8.87 -1.97 15.11
C VAL A 311 -10.38 -1.78 15.05
N ALA A 312 -11.08 -2.46 15.94
CA ALA A 312 -12.54 -2.47 15.98
C ALA A 312 -13.13 -1.08 16.28
N PRO A 313 -14.37 -0.79 15.82
CA PRO A 313 -15.02 0.49 16.06
C PRO A 313 -15.02 0.91 17.53
N GLY A 314 -14.79 2.20 17.79
CA GLY A 314 -14.81 2.79 19.13
C GLY A 314 -13.65 2.38 20.05
N THR A 315 -12.64 1.68 19.54
CA THR A 315 -11.47 1.25 20.33
C THR A 315 -10.57 2.46 20.65
N VAL A 316 -10.00 2.49 21.86
CA VAL A 316 -8.94 3.42 22.24
C VAL A 316 -7.62 2.65 22.30
N VAL A 317 -6.69 3.00 21.40
CA VAL A 317 -5.30 2.53 21.38
C VAL A 317 -4.49 3.49 22.24
N ARG A 318 -3.97 3.03 23.38
CA ARG A 318 -3.32 3.88 24.36
C ARG A 318 -1.95 4.35 23.90
N ALA A 319 -1.59 5.55 24.35
CA ALA A 319 -0.31 6.18 24.08
C ALA A 319 0.86 5.25 24.46
N GLY A 320 1.90 5.22 23.61
CA GLY A 320 3.11 4.44 23.83
C GLY A 320 2.92 2.91 23.75
N TRP A 321 1.79 2.40 23.27
CA TRP A 321 1.52 0.97 23.15
C TRP A 321 1.48 0.50 21.70
N ILE A 322 1.93 -0.74 21.49
CA ILE A 322 1.72 -1.50 20.27
C ILE A 322 0.45 -2.32 20.40
N TRP A 323 -0.45 -2.14 19.44
CA TRP A 323 -1.65 -2.98 19.29
C TRP A 323 -1.55 -3.79 18.00
N ALA A 324 -1.88 -5.08 18.07
CA ALA A 324 -1.76 -5.98 16.92
C ALA A 324 -2.85 -7.05 16.92
N GLY A 325 -3.06 -7.68 15.77
CA GLY A 325 -4.01 -8.78 15.61
C GLY A 325 -5.35 -8.37 14.99
N ARG A 326 -6.25 -9.34 14.85
CA ARG A 326 -7.58 -9.18 14.23
C ARG A 326 -8.64 -9.94 15.05
N PRO A 327 -9.36 -9.28 15.98
CA PRO A 327 -9.28 -7.86 16.34
C PRO A 327 -7.95 -7.50 17.03
N ALA A 328 -7.53 -6.23 16.85
CA ALA A 328 -6.34 -5.70 17.51
C ALA A 328 -6.51 -5.67 19.03
N LYS A 329 -5.44 -6.04 19.73
CA LYS A 329 -5.36 -6.05 21.20
C LYS A 329 -4.03 -5.42 21.63
N PRO A 330 -3.92 -4.90 22.88
CA PRO A 330 -2.64 -4.49 23.44
C PRO A 330 -1.63 -5.64 23.34
N PHE A 331 -0.46 -5.35 22.78
CA PHE A 331 0.60 -6.36 22.62
C PHE A 331 1.75 -6.12 23.60
N ARG A 332 2.32 -4.92 23.60
CA ARG A 332 3.34 -4.43 24.53
C ARG A 332 3.55 -2.93 24.37
N GLU A 333 4.31 -2.35 25.26
CA GLU A 333 4.79 -0.97 25.11
C GLU A 333 5.78 -0.85 23.94
N VAL A 334 5.80 0.35 23.35
CA VAL A 334 6.79 0.74 22.32
C VAL A 334 8.13 0.93 23.00
N ARG A 335 9.19 0.41 22.41
CA ARG A 335 10.56 0.56 22.94
C ARG A 335 11.21 1.82 22.41
N PRO A 336 12.17 2.41 23.15
CA PRO A 336 12.86 3.62 22.72
C PRO A 336 13.51 3.50 21.32
N GLU A 337 14.13 2.36 21.01
CA GLU A 337 14.74 2.11 19.70
C GLU A 337 13.72 2.04 18.55
N GLU A 338 12.49 1.65 18.83
CA GLU A 338 11.40 1.63 17.86
C GLU A 338 10.88 3.06 17.57
N VAL A 339 10.81 3.91 18.58
CA VAL A 339 10.47 5.33 18.39
C VAL A 339 11.45 5.98 17.41
N GLU A 340 12.74 5.74 17.60
CA GLU A 340 13.78 6.27 16.71
C GLU A 340 13.65 5.71 15.28
N TYR A 341 13.40 4.42 15.14
CA TYR A 341 13.17 3.80 13.84
C TYR A 341 11.96 4.41 13.10
N PHE A 342 10.87 4.69 13.82
CA PHE A 342 9.69 5.33 13.23
C PHE A 342 9.96 6.77 12.80
N ARG A 343 10.75 7.51 13.58
CA ARG A 343 11.18 8.87 13.24
C ARG A 343 12.01 8.86 11.95
N GLN A 344 12.95 7.94 11.81
CA GLN A 344 13.79 7.80 10.62
C GLN A 344 12.94 7.46 9.38
N GLY A 345 12.01 6.50 9.48
CA GLY A 345 11.11 6.16 8.38
C GLY A 345 10.28 7.35 7.89
N LYS A 346 9.85 8.23 8.79
CA LYS A 346 9.17 9.47 8.41
C LYS A 346 10.09 10.42 7.62
N GLU A 347 11.32 10.62 8.08
CA GLU A 347 12.31 11.50 7.44
C GLU A 347 12.66 11.02 6.02
N VAL A 348 12.69 9.71 5.78
CA VAL A 348 12.83 9.12 4.45
C VAL A 348 11.69 9.59 3.53
N TYR A 349 10.44 9.51 4.00
CA TYR A 349 9.28 9.96 3.21
C TYR A 349 9.25 11.48 2.97
N GLU A 350 9.74 12.30 3.89
CA GLU A 350 9.95 13.73 3.65
C GLU A 350 11.02 13.96 2.56
N GLY A 351 12.09 13.14 2.57
CA GLY A 351 13.12 13.15 1.53
C GLY A 351 12.54 12.83 0.16
N TYR A 352 11.83 11.72 0.05
CA TYR A 352 11.17 11.31 -1.20
C TYR A 352 10.21 12.40 -1.72
N ALA A 353 9.38 12.98 -0.85
CA ALA A 353 8.43 14.02 -1.24
C ALA A 353 9.14 15.24 -1.83
N ARG A 354 10.24 15.69 -1.22
CA ARG A 354 11.07 16.78 -1.75
C ARG A 354 11.67 16.46 -3.11
N ASP A 355 12.19 15.23 -3.30
CA ASP A 355 12.77 14.81 -4.57
C ASP A 355 11.74 14.80 -5.70
N TYR A 356 10.53 14.27 -5.43
CA TYR A 356 9.44 14.29 -6.41
C TYR A 356 8.97 15.72 -6.74
N GLN A 357 8.94 16.63 -5.76
CA GLN A 357 8.60 18.04 -6.00
C GLN A 357 9.68 18.77 -6.78
N ALA A 358 10.95 18.43 -6.62
CA ALA A 358 12.08 19.10 -7.26
C ALA A 358 12.32 18.69 -8.71
N GLY A 359 11.57 17.75 -9.28
CA GLY A 359 11.70 17.36 -10.69
C GLY A 359 11.70 15.86 -10.95
N GLY A 360 11.32 15.06 -9.99
CA GLY A 360 11.15 13.60 -10.17
C GLY A 360 10.03 13.20 -11.12
N CYS A 361 9.23 14.17 -11.60
CA CYS A 361 8.08 13.97 -12.48
C CYS A 361 8.00 15.04 -13.58
N GLU A 362 9.11 15.42 -14.23
CA GLU A 362 8.99 16.15 -15.49
C GLU A 362 8.50 15.19 -16.58
N GLU A 363 7.43 15.60 -17.29
CA GLU A 363 6.67 14.87 -18.32
C GLU A 363 7.54 14.27 -19.44
#